data_ba405a0202b15956cd4b945901102a36
#
_entry.id   ba405a0202b15956cd4b945901102a36
#
_cell.length_a   1.000
_cell.length_b   1.000
_cell.length_c   1.000
_cell.angle_alpha   90.00
_cell.angle_beta   90.00
_cell.angle_gamma   90.00
#
_symmetry.space_group_name_H-M   'P 1'
#
loop_
_entity.id
_entity.type
_entity.pdbx_description
1 polymer ?
#
loop_
_entity_poly.entity_id
_entity_poly.type
_entity_poly.pdbx_seq_one_letter_code
_entity_poly.pdbx_strand_id
1 'polypeptide(L)'
;MSALVTGGSSGIGLEIVKQLLAQKTEVVSLDLKPSPEKKARHLAVDLTDPAATAWAAAEIAKKHQVTTLIHNAGTIRPALLPEVKVEDLTALVNLHLSAALILLQACLPAMTAAGFGRVVLVSSRAVLGLPTRTAYSASKAGMLGMARTWALELAPQGITVNVVAPGPIETDNFHSIVPRGSPQVDKVTQSIPVKRLGQAADVARAVLFFAHRDNGFVTGQVLYVCGGTSVGTLTL
;
A
#
# COMPACT_ATOMS: atom_id res chain seq x y z
N MET A 1 19.60 -8.20 3.66
CA MET A 1 18.29 -7.59 4.07
C MET A 1 17.50 -7.34 2.81
N SER A 2 16.23 -7.72 2.80
CA SER A 2 15.38 -7.62 1.62
C SER A 2 14.10 -6.85 1.93
N ALA A 3 13.49 -6.30 0.88
CA ALA A 3 12.18 -5.66 0.93
C ALA A 3 11.12 -6.59 0.31
N LEU A 4 9.98 -6.71 0.98
CA LEU A 4 8.80 -7.38 0.48
C LEU A 4 7.78 -6.32 0.03
N VAL A 5 7.39 -6.38 -1.24
CA VAL A 5 6.40 -5.46 -1.84
C VAL A 5 5.21 -6.26 -2.34
N THR A 6 4.01 -5.95 -1.87
CA THR A 6 2.79 -6.53 -2.42
C THR A 6 2.21 -5.65 -3.52
N GLY A 7 1.65 -6.26 -4.57
CA GLY A 7 1.16 -5.52 -5.74
C GLY A 7 2.29 -4.88 -6.55
N GLY A 8 3.47 -5.53 -6.60
CA GLY A 8 4.68 -4.97 -7.19
C GLY A 8 4.79 -5.09 -8.72
N SER A 9 3.75 -5.57 -9.41
CA SER A 9 3.81 -5.82 -10.86
C SER A 9 3.20 -4.70 -11.70
N SER A 10 2.56 -3.70 -11.09
CA SER A 10 1.95 -2.59 -11.80
C SER A 10 1.86 -1.31 -10.95
N GLY A 11 1.58 -0.18 -11.59
CA GLY A 11 1.26 1.09 -10.96
C GLY A 11 2.26 1.53 -9.89
N ILE A 12 1.74 1.91 -8.72
CA ILE A 12 2.54 2.40 -7.58
C ILE A 12 3.53 1.33 -7.10
N GLY A 13 3.09 0.07 -6.97
CA GLY A 13 3.94 -1.01 -6.48
C GLY A 13 5.13 -1.30 -7.39
N LEU A 14 4.92 -1.29 -8.70
CA LEU A 14 6.00 -1.45 -9.68
C LEU A 14 7.01 -0.30 -9.58
N GLU A 15 6.56 0.92 -9.42
CA GLU A 15 7.45 2.07 -9.26
C GLU A 15 8.27 1.98 -7.96
N ILE A 16 7.66 1.51 -6.87
CA ILE A 16 8.36 1.23 -5.60
C ILE A 16 9.44 0.16 -5.83
N VAL A 17 9.10 -0.94 -6.50
CA VAL A 17 10.06 -2.01 -6.84
C VAL A 17 11.24 -1.47 -7.63
N LYS A 18 11.00 -0.65 -8.67
CA LYS A 18 12.06 -0.03 -9.49
C LYS A 18 13.00 0.81 -8.65
N GLN A 19 12.47 1.67 -7.80
CA GLN A 19 13.28 2.57 -6.98
C GLN A 19 14.07 1.82 -5.90
N LEU A 20 13.53 0.77 -5.29
CA LEU A 20 14.25 -0.11 -4.36
C LEU A 20 15.40 -0.85 -5.07
N LEU A 21 15.16 -1.41 -6.25
CA LEU A 21 16.20 -2.07 -7.05
C LEU A 21 17.31 -1.10 -7.47
N ALA A 22 16.96 0.16 -7.82
CA ALA A 22 17.94 1.20 -8.11
C ALA A 22 18.84 1.53 -6.90
N GLN A 23 18.30 1.39 -5.67
CA GLN A 23 19.04 1.52 -4.41
C GLN A 23 19.80 0.24 -4.04
N LYS A 24 19.87 -0.76 -4.93
CA LYS A 24 20.50 -2.06 -4.72
C LYS A 24 19.88 -2.88 -3.58
N THR A 25 18.62 -2.62 -3.25
CA THR A 25 17.86 -3.42 -2.29
C THR A 25 17.36 -4.69 -3.00
N GLU A 26 17.54 -5.85 -2.36
CA GLU A 26 16.91 -7.10 -2.82
C GLU A 26 15.40 -6.99 -2.62
N VAL A 27 14.62 -7.28 -3.66
CA VAL A 27 13.15 -7.15 -3.62
C VAL A 27 12.47 -8.47 -3.91
N VAL A 28 11.54 -8.85 -3.02
CA VAL A 28 10.55 -9.90 -3.25
C VAL A 28 9.21 -9.22 -3.56
N SER A 29 8.60 -9.59 -4.67
CA SER A 29 7.30 -9.06 -5.12
C SER A 29 6.22 -10.13 -5.01
N LEU A 30 5.16 -9.84 -4.27
CA LEU A 30 3.94 -10.65 -4.22
C LEU A 30 2.87 -10.00 -5.10
N ASP A 31 2.40 -10.71 -6.11
CA ASP A 31 1.35 -10.22 -7.02
C ASP A 31 0.69 -11.41 -7.73
N LEU A 32 -0.50 -11.22 -8.27
CA LEU A 32 -1.15 -12.20 -9.15
C LEU A 32 -0.40 -12.39 -10.48
N LYS A 33 0.20 -11.31 -10.99
CA LYS A 33 0.90 -11.29 -12.27
C LYS A 33 2.41 -11.16 -12.06
N PRO A 34 3.23 -11.72 -12.96
CA PRO A 34 4.68 -11.57 -12.87
C PRO A 34 5.09 -10.10 -12.97
N SER A 35 6.12 -9.72 -12.22
CA SER A 35 6.68 -8.38 -12.30
C SER A 35 7.42 -8.17 -13.62
N PRO A 36 7.26 -7.01 -14.28
CA PRO A 36 8.11 -6.61 -15.40
C PRO A 36 9.59 -6.47 -15.02
N GLU A 37 9.87 -6.19 -13.75
CA GLU A 37 11.23 -6.07 -13.21
C GLU A 37 11.82 -7.45 -12.91
N LYS A 38 12.55 -8.01 -13.86
CA LYS A 38 13.14 -9.36 -13.78
C LYS A 38 14.15 -9.53 -12.63
N LYS A 39 14.67 -8.43 -12.07
CA LYS A 39 15.56 -8.45 -10.91
C LYS A 39 14.81 -8.64 -9.58
N ALA A 40 13.52 -8.35 -9.54
CA ALA A 40 12.68 -8.65 -8.39
C ALA A 40 12.33 -10.15 -8.39
N ARG A 41 12.45 -10.80 -7.24
CA ARG A 41 11.96 -12.18 -7.09
C ARG A 41 10.45 -12.13 -6.99
N HIS A 42 9.77 -12.81 -7.88
CA HIS A 42 8.32 -12.83 -7.92
C HIS A 42 7.76 -14.13 -7.32
N LEU A 43 6.72 -14.01 -6.51
CA LEU A 43 5.89 -15.11 -6.05
C LEU A 43 4.42 -14.77 -6.34
N ALA A 44 3.78 -15.60 -7.17
CA ALA A 44 2.37 -15.44 -7.52
C ALA A 44 1.47 -15.88 -6.36
N VAL A 45 0.58 -14.98 -5.90
CA VAL A 45 -0.36 -15.27 -4.81
C VAL A 45 -1.59 -14.36 -4.90
N ASP A 46 -2.76 -14.94 -4.60
CA ASP A 46 -3.98 -14.17 -4.35
C ASP A 46 -4.04 -13.79 -2.86
N LEU A 47 -3.82 -12.52 -2.57
CA LEU A 47 -3.85 -11.99 -1.22
C LEU A 47 -5.29 -11.81 -0.64
N THR A 48 -6.33 -12.06 -1.45
CA THR A 48 -7.70 -12.15 -0.93
C THR A 48 -7.97 -13.48 -0.23
N ASP A 49 -7.10 -14.47 -0.45
CA ASP A 49 -7.12 -15.78 0.22
C ASP A 49 -6.10 -15.78 1.37
N PRO A 50 -6.57 -15.81 2.65
CA PRO A 50 -5.67 -15.84 3.80
C PRO A 50 -4.80 -17.09 3.87
N ALA A 51 -5.26 -18.25 3.39
CA ALA A 51 -4.47 -19.49 3.40
C ALA A 51 -3.33 -19.42 2.38
N ALA A 52 -3.61 -18.95 1.16
CA ALA A 52 -2.58 -18.69 0.15
C ALA A 52 -1.57 -17.64 0.63
N THR A 53 -2.05 -16.59 1.31
CA THR A 53 -1.20 -15.56 1.89
C THR A 53 -0.28 -16.14 2.97
N ALA A 54 -0.81 -16.98 3.87
CA ALA A 54 -0.03 -17.61 4.94
C ALA A 54 1.06 -18.55 4.36
N TRP A 55 0.71 -19.33 3.34
CA TRP A 55 1.68 -20.15 2.63
C TRP A 55 2.80 -19.31 2.01
N ALA A 56 2.46 -18.24 1.28
CA ALA A 56 3.45 -17.37 0.67
C ALA A 56 4.35 -16.68 1.70
N ALA A 57 3.77 -16.23 2.82
CA ALA A 57 4.48 -15.62 3.93
C ALA A 57 5.52 -16.58 4.53
N ALA A 58 5.14 -17.84 4.77
CA ALA A 58 6.03 -18.87 5.27
C ALA A 58 7.17 -19.20 4.30
N GLU A 59 6.89 -19.29 3.00
CA GLU A 59 7.90 -19.53 1.97
C GLU A 59 8.92 -18.37 1.86
N ILE A 60 8.45 -17.14 2.02
CA ILE A 60 9.32 -15.96 2.02
C ILE A 60 10.19 -15.93 3.28
N ALA A 61 9.63 -16.15 4.44
CA ALA A 61 10.36 -16.14 5.71
C ALA A 61 11.47 -17.21 5.77
N LYS A 62 11.27 -18.36 5.12
CA LYS A 62 12.31 -19.42 4.99
C LYS A 62 13.49 -19.02 4.13
N LYS A 63 13.29 -18.18 3.11
CA LYS A 63 14.27 -17.92 2.06
C LYS A 63 14.89 -16.53 2.13
N HIS A 64 14.24 -15.60 2.82
CA HIS A 64 14.59 -14.16 2.82
C HIS A 64 14.56 -13.58 4.23
N GLN A 65 15.55 -12.77 4.55
CA GLN A 65 15.52 -11.92 5.75
C GLN A 65 14.86 -10.60 5.40
N VAL A 66 13.53 -10.56 5.43
CA VAL A 66 12.75 -9.37 5.12
C VAL A 66 12.77 -8.42 6.30
N THR A 67 13.36 -7.24 6.09
CA THR A 67 13.39 -6.15 7.09
C THR A 67 12.60 -4.92 6.65
N THR A 68 12.07 -4.93 5.43
CA THR A 68 11.17 -3.88 4.93
C THR A 68 9.93 -4.52 4.32
N LEU A 69 8.75 -4.19 4.85
CA LEU A 69 7.46 -4.62 4.32
C LEU A 69 6.70 -3.42 3.76
N ILE A 70 6.39 -3.45 2.47
CA ILE A 70 5.55 -2.45 1.81
C ILE A 70 4.29 -3.13 1.31
N HIS A 71 3.19 -2.95 2.04
CA HIS A 71 1.91 -3.51 1.66
C HIS A 71 1.14 -2.51 0.80
N ASN A 72 1.25 -2.70 -0.52
CA ASN A 72 0.65 -1.83 -1.54
C ASN A 72 -0.50 -2.50 -2.30
N ALA A 73 -0.57 -3.82 -2.35
CA ALA A 73 -1.62 -4.54 -3.06
C ALA A 73 -3.01 -4.02 -2.68
N GLY A 74 -3.84 -3.80 -3.67
CA GLY A 74 -5.18 -3.30 -3.44
C GLY A 74 -6.01 -3.26 -4.72
N THR A 75 -7.29 -3.42 -4.56
CA THR A 75 -8.30 -3.25 -5.61
C THR A 75 -9.50 -2.51 -5.08
N ILE A 76 -10.39 -2.09 -5.97
CA ILE A 76 -11.59 -1.33 -5.65
C ILE A 76 -12.80 -2.12 -6.14
N ARG A 77 -13.85 -2.16 -5.32
CA ARG A 77 -15.17 -2.72 -5.68
C ARG A 77 -16.21 -1.63 -5.47
N PRO A 78 -16.45 -0.78 -6.49
CA PRO A 78 -17.35 0.36 -6.37
C PRO A 78 -18.81 -0.08 -6.40
N ALA A 79 -19.59 0.36 -5.39
CA ALA A 79 -21.03 0.17 -5.34
C ALA A 79 -21.67 1.26 -4.46
N LEU A 80 -22.89 1.70 -4.79
CA LEU A 80 -23.71 2.51 -3.89
C LEU A 80 -24.20 1.66 -2.71
N LEU A 81 -24.49 2.29 -1.57
CA LEU A 81 -24.83 1.58 -0.35
C LEU A 81 -25.89 0.46 -0.52
N PRO A 82 -26.96 0.66 -1.29
CA PRO A 82 -27.96 -0.41 -1.49
C PRO A 82 -27.45 -1.64 -2.22
N GLU A 83 -26.30 -1.53 -2.93
CA GLU A 83 -25.74 -2.57 -3.81
C GLU A 83 -24.45 -3.17 -3.23
N VAL A 84 -23.93 -2.64 -2.11
CA VAL A 84 -22.71 -3.15 -1.48
C VAL A 84 -22.94 -4.57 -0.96
N LYS A 85 -22.09 -5.50 -1.38
CA LYS A 85 -22.14 -6.89 -0.94
C LYS A 85 -21.19 -7.11 0.23
N VAL A 86 -21.60 -7.96 1.18
CA VAL A 86 -20.76 -8.35 2.33
C VAL A 86 -19.49 -9.09 1.86
N GLU A 87 -19.62 -9.87 0.79
CA GLU A 87 -18.52 -10.62 0.17
C GLU A 87 -17.43 -9.67 -0.36
N ASP A 88 -17.83 -8.49 -0.88
CA ASP A 88 -16.88 -7.46 -1.35
C ASP A 88 -16.15 -6.82 -0.17
N LEU A 89 -16.84 -6.57 0.94
CA LEU A 89 -16.22 -6.09 2.17
C LEU A 89 -15.21 -7.14 2.70
N THR A 90 -15.62 -8.40 2.79
CA THR A 90 -14.76 -9.50 3.26
C THR A 90 -13.51 -9.65 2.41
N ALA A 91 -13.65 -9.64 1.08
CA ALA A 91 -12.52 -9.77 0.17
C ALA A 91 -11.54 -8.58 0.31
N LEU A 92 -12.05 -7.35 0.47
CA LEU A 92 -11.18 -6.19 0.66
C LEU A 92 -10.55 -6.14 2.06
N VAL A 93 -11.23 -6.63 3.09
CA VAL A 93 -10.64 -6.83 4.43
C VAL A 93 -9.51 -7.85 4.36
N ASN A 94 -9.71 -8.99 3.70
CA ASN A 94 -8.67 -10.00 3.52
C ASN A 94 -7.45 -9.44 2.78
N LEU A 95 -7.68 -8.75 1.65
CA LEU A 95 -6.60 -8.18 0.85
C LEU A 95 -5.81 -7.10 1.60
N HIS A 96 -6.51 -6.17 2.27
CA HIS A 96 -5.89 -4.98 2.83
C HIS A 96 -5.42 -5.15 4.28
N LEU A 97 -6.15 -5.92 5.10
CA LEU A 97 -5.88 -6.04 6.53
C LEU A 97 -5.32 -7.41 6.89
N SER A 98 -6.01 -8.50 6.55
CA SER A 98 -5.56 -9.86 6.90
C SER A 98 -4.21 -10.17 6.26
N ALA A 99 -4.02 -9.83 4.97
CA ALA A 99 -2.75 -10.04 4.28
C ALA A 99 -1.62 -9.23 4.92
N ALA A 100 -1.85 -7.95 5.25
CA ALA A 100 -0.85 -7.12 5.92
C ALA A 100 -0.42 -7.73 7.27
N LEU A 101 -1.38 -8.21 8.07
CA LEU A 101 -1.13 -8.86 9.36
C LEU A 101 -0.30 -10.13 9.19
N ILE A 102 -0.74 -11.06 8.33
CA ILE A 102 -0.07 -12.35 8.09
C ILE A 102 1.37 -12.13 7.62
N LEU A 103 1.57 -11.23 6.65
CA LEU A 103 2.90 -10.93 6.10
C LEU A 103 3.80 -10.28 7.13
N LEU A 104 3.29 -9.33 7.93
CA LEU A 104 4.09 -8.70 8.98
C LEU A 104 4.50 -9.72 10.04
N GLN A 105 3.58 -10.56 10.53
CA GLN A 105 3.90 -11.61 11.50
C GLN A 105 5.01 -12.54 11.01
N ALA A 106 5.02 -12.90 9.74
CA ALA A 106 6.08 -13.73 9.16
C ALA A 106 7.43 -12.98 9.02
N CYS A 107 7.42 -11.66 8.85
CA CYS A 107 8.63 -10.84 8.76
C CYS A 107 9.21 -10.46 10.13
N LEU A 108 8.40 -10.45 11.19
CA LEU A 108 8.81 -9.97 12.53
C LEU A 108 10.06 -10.66 13.07
N PRO A 109 10.25 -11.99 12.98
CA PRO A 109 11.46 -12.62 13.53
C PRO A 109 12.75 -12.06 12.91
N ALA A 110 12.77 -11.80 11.60
CA ALA A 110 13.92 -11.23 10.92
C ALA A 110 14.14 -9.76 11.30
N MET A 111 13.06 -8.97 11.41
CA MET A 111 13.12 -7.57 11.84
C MET A 111 13.61 -7.44 13.28
N THR A 112 13.08 -8.24 14.19
CA THR A 112 13.48 -8.26 15.60
C THR A 112 14.94 -8.68 15.77
N ALA A 113 15.37 -9.75 15.10
CA ALA A 113 16.77 -10.20 15.14
C ALA A 113 17.74 -9.13 14.58
N ALA A 114 17.30 -8.33 13.61
CA ALA A 114 18.11 -7.25 13.05
C ALA A 114 18.08 -5.96 13.90
N GLY A 115 17.21 -5.85 14.91
CA GLY A 115 16.95 -4.58 15.62
C GLY A 115 16.48 -3.46 14.65
N PHE A 116 15.88 -3.85 13.53
CA PHE A 116 15.53 -2.95 12.43
C PHE A 116 14.37 -3.49 11.61
N GLY A 117 13.33 -2.68 11.45
CA GLY A 117 12.23 -2.96 10.54
C GLY A 117 11.59 -1.70 10.01
N ARG A 118 11.09 -1.75 8.78
CA ARG A 118 10.31 -0.69 8.14
C ARG A 118 9.05 -1.27 7.56
N VAL A 119 7.90 -0.84 8.07
CA VAL A 119 6.58 -1.26 7.59
C VAL A 119 5.86 -0.05 7.03
N VAL A 120 5.47 -0.12 5.76
CA VAL A 120 4.71 0.94 5.10
C VAL A 120 3.44 0.35 4.50
N LEU A 121 2.29 0.81 4.99
CA LEU A 121 0.98 0.43 4.46
C LEU A 121 0.51 1.50 3.47
N VAL A 122 0.17 1.09 2.25
CA VAL A 122 -0.39 2.00 1.26
C VAL A 122 -1.92 1.99 1.39
N SER A 123 -2.44 2.99 2.08
CA SER A 123 -3.86 3.23 2.29
C SER A 123 -4.47 4.02 1.11
N SER A 124 -5.32 4.99 1.38
CA SER A 124 -5.94 5.87 0.38
C SER A 124 -6.53 7.12 1.04
N ARG A 125 -6.60 8.22 0.32
CA ARG A 125 -7.40 9.39 0.69
C ARG A 125 -8.89 9.03 0.87
N ALA A 126 -9.37 7.94 0.29
CA ALA A 126 -10.75 7.47 0.44
C ALA A 126 -11.16 7.16 1.89
N VAL A 127 -10.19 7.06 2.83
CA VAL A 127 -10.48 6.95 4.27
C VAL A 127 -11.25 8.16 4.84
N LEU A 128 -11.21 9.29 4.14
CA LEU A 128 -11.97 10.51 4.49
C LEU A 128 -13.40 10.50 3.93
N GLY A 129 -13.79 9.41 3.29
CA GLY A 129 -15.08 9.26 2.62
C GLY A 129 -14.99 9.55 1.11
N LEU A 130 -15.59 8.65 0.34
CA LEU A 130 -15.75 8.79 -1.10
C LEU A 130 -16.98 7.99 -1.53
N PRO A 131 -17.93 8.58 -2.29
CA PRO A 131 -19.09 7.85 -2.79
C PRO A 131 -18.70 6.57 -3.52
N THR A 132 -19.52 5.54 -3.41
CA THR A 132 -19.34 4.20 -3.99
C THR A 132 -18.16 3.40 -3.41
N ARG A 133 -17.58 3.79 -2.27
CA ARG A 133 -16.34 3.18 -1.73
C ARG A 133 -16.52 2.61 -0.32
N THR A 134 -17.74 2.22 0.09
CA THR A 134 -18.01 1.74 1.47
C THR A 134 -16.99 0.69 1.92
N ALA A 135 -16.88 -0.45 1.22
CA ALA A 135 -15.97 -1.53 1.58
C ALA A 135 -14.49 -1.12 1.47
N TYR A 136 -14.15 -0.37 0.42
CA TYR A 136 -12.79 0.11 0.19
C TYR A 136 -12.34 1.11 1.26
N SER A 137 -13.17 2.13 1.55
CA SER A 137 -12.85 3.13 2.56
C SER A 137 -12.73 2.51 3.95
N ALA A 138 -13.62 1.57 4.30
CA ALA A 138 -13.58 0.87 5.57
C ALA A 138 -12.29 0.04 5.73
N SER A 139 -11.94 -0.77 4.74
CA SER A 139 -10.71 -1.59 4.78
C SER A 139 -9.44 -0.73 4.76
N LYS A 140 -9.39 0.35 3.98
CA LYS A 140 -8.24 1.27 3.97
C LYS A 140 -8.12 2.10 5.26
N ALA A 141 -9.24 2.46 5.90
CA ALA A 141 -9.25 3.11 7.22
C ALA A 141 -8.74 2.16 8.33
N GLY A 142 -9.07 0.87 8.26
CA GLY A 142 -8.55 -0.15 9.17
C GLY A 142 -7.02 -0.20 9.22
N MET A 143 -6.33 0.04 8.09
CA MET A 143 -4.86 0.12 8.05
C MET A 143 -4.30 1.21 8.98
N LEU A 144 -4.99 2.33 9.16
CA LEU A 144 -4.55 3.43 10.03
C LEU A 144 -4.56 3.01 11.51
N GLY A 145 -5.62 2.28 11.92
CA GLY A 145 -5.71 1.71 13.27
C GLY A 145 -4.60 0.68 13.52
N MET A 146 -4.45 -0.28 12.62
CA MET A 146 -3.40 -1.31 12.71
C MET A 146 -2.01 -0.68 12.77
N ALA A 147 -1.70 0.28 11.90
CA ALA A 147 -0.40 0.93 11.86
C ALA A 147 -0.04 1.64 13.17
N ARG A 148 -1.01 2.32 13.80
CA ARG A 148 -0.79 3.01 15.08
C ARG A 148 -0.54 2.02 16.21
N THR A 149 -1.32 0.94 16.30
CA THR A 149 -1.12 -0.11 17.30
C THR A 149 0.25 -0.78 17.11
N TRP A 150 0.56 -1.21 15.90
CA TRP A 150 1.85 -1.84 15.60
C TRP A 150 3.05 -0.90 15.83
N ALA A 151 2.89 0.40 15.56
CA ALA A 151 3.93 1.38 15.87
C ALA A 151 4.29 1.41 17.35
N LEU A 152 3.29 1.35 18.26
CA LEU A 152 3.50 1.33 19.69
C LEU A 152 4.14 0.01 20.18
N GLU A 153 3.68 -1.11 19.63
CA GLU A 153 4.14 -2.45 20.03
C GLU A 153 5.56 -2.75 19.53
N LEU A 154 5.93 -2.25 18.35
CA LEU A 154 7.15 -2.65 17.66
C LEU A 154 8.29 -1.61 17.75
N ALA A 155 8.00 -0.36 18.12
CA ALA A 155 9.01 0.70 18.24
C ALA A 155 10.18 0.34 19.17
N PRO A 156 9.97 -0.31 20.34
CA PRO A 156 11.09 -0.72 21.22
C PRO A 156 12.07 -1.69 20.55
N GLN A 157 11.67 -2.35 19.47
CA GLN A 157 12.49 -3.30 18.69
C GLN A 157 13.18 -2.64 17.49
N GLY A 158 13.12 -1.30 17.35
CA GLY A 158 13.69 -0.57 16.22
C GLY A 158 12.86 -0.66 14.93
N ILE A 159 11.59 -1.09 15.03
CA ILE A 159 10.69 -1.26 13.89
C ILE A 159 9.72 -0.07 13.84
N THR A 160 9.63 0.59 12.69
CA THR A 160 8.65 1.67 12.46
C THR A 160 7.52 1.21 11.55
N VAL A 161 6.32 1.71 11.81
CA VAL A 161 5.12 1.39 11.03
C VAL A 161 4.43 2.70 10.64
N ASN A 162 4.31 2.96 9.33
CA ASN A 162 3.71 4.19 8.81
C ASN A 162 2.74 3.90 7.66
N VAL A 163 1.94 4.88 7.32
CA VAL A 163 0.91 4.81 6.28
C VAL A 163 1.15 5.90 5.25
N VAL A 164 1.12 5.54 3.98
CA VAL A 164 0.99 6.49 2.86
C VAL A 164 -0.44 6.41 2.34
N ALA A 165 -1.11 7.54 2.18
CA ALA A 165 -2.50 7.64 1.73
C ALA A 165 -2.58 8.41 0.39
N PRO A 166 -2.49 7.73 -0.76
CA PRO A 166 -2.56 8.37 -2.07
C PRO A 166 -3.92 8.97 -2.36
N GLY A 167 -3.93 10.07 -3.12
CA GLY A 167 -5.11 10.62 -3.79
C GLY A 167 -5.32 10.01 -5.19
N PRO A 168 -5.84 10.79 -6.15
CA PRO A 168 -5.97 10.36 -7.53
C PRO A 168 -4.58 10.24 -8.20
N ILE A 169 -4.15 9.00 -8.42
CA ILE A 169 -2.85 8.67 -9.05
C ILE A 169 -3.11 8.05 -10.40
N GLU A 170 -2.44 8.53 -11.43
CA GLU A 170 -2.55 8.04 -12.80
C GLU A 170 -1.96 6.63 -12.91
N THR A 171 -2.83 5.63 -12.85
CA THR A 171 -2.52 4.20 -12.93
C THR A 171 -3.63 3.48 -13.68
N ASP A 172 -3.40 2.23 -14.09
CA ASP A 172 -4.46 1.43 -14.71
C ASP A 172 -5.66 1.24 -13.76
N ASN A 173 -5.42 1.12 -12.46
CA ASN A 173 -6.50 1.04 -11.46
C ASN A 173 -7.34 2.33 -11.41
N PHE A 174 -6.76 3.50 -11.59
CA PHE A 174 -7.50 4.76 -11.73
C PHE A 174 -8.32 4.76 -13.03
N HIS A 175 -7.70 4.36 -14.13
CA HIS A 175 -8.35 4.35 -15.44
C HIS A 175 -9.40 3.24 -15.63
N SER A 176 -9.42 2.23 -14.76
CA SER A 176 -10.52 1.26 -14.72
C SER A 176 -11.86 1.89 -14.26
N ILE A 177 -11.79 3.06 -13.59
CA ILE A 177 -12.94 3.80 -13.08
C ILE A 177 -13.19 5.09 -13.87
N VAL A 178 -12.11 5.78 -14.22
CA VAL A 178 -12.12 7.01 -15.00
C VAL A 178 -11.42 6.75 -16.34
N PRO A 179 -12.17 6.47 -17.42
CA PRO A 179 -11.58 6.08 -18.70
C PRO A 179 -10.58 7.11 -19.24
N ARG A 180 -9.48 6.63 -19.83
CA ARG A 180 -8.46 7.50 -20.43
C ARG A 180 -9.08 8.42 -21.48
N GLY A 181 -8.69 9.69 -21.48
CA GLY A 181 -9.18 10.69 -22.43
C GLY A 181 -10.64 11.11 -22.24
N SER A 182 -11.31 10.64 -21.19
CA SER A 182 -12.68 11.07 -20.90
C SER A 182 -12.71 12.44 -20.23
N PRO A 183 -13.79 13.23 -20.40
CA PRO A 183 -13.97 14.52 -19.71
C PRO A 183 -13.90 14.41 -18.17
N GLN A 184 -14.12 13.21 -17.61
CA GLN A 184 -13.98 12.96 -16.18
C GLN A 184 -12.53 13.10 -15.72
N VAL A 185 -11.54 12.77 -16.56
CA VAL A 185 -10.12 12.97 -16.22
C VAL A 185 -9.85 14.43 -15.94
N ASP A 186 -10.33 15.34 -16.82
CA ASP A 186 -10.17 16.79 -16.66
C ASP A 186 -10.88 17.30 -15.40
N LYS A 187 -12.14 16.84 -15.16
CA LYS A 187 -12.89 17.20 -13.95
C LYS A 187 -12.14 16.79 -12.69
N VAL A 188 -11.63 15.57 -12.62
CA VAL A 188 -10.83 15.10 -11.48
C VAL A 188 -9.58 15.95 -11.34
N THR A 189 -8.85 16.17 -12.42
CA THR A 189 -7.62 16.98 -12.44
C THR A 189 -7.86 18.40 -11.93
N GLN A 190 -8.92 19.04 -12.39
CA GLN A 190 -9.27 20.40 -11.96
C GLN A 190 -9.73 20.48 -10.50
N SER A 191 -10.26 19.39 -9.94
CA SER A 191 -10.65 19.31 -8.53
C SER A 191 -9.46 19.17 -7.58
N ILE A 192 -8.29 18.74 -8.10
CA ILE A 192 -7.07 18.61 -7.29
C ILE A 192 -6.44 20.01 -7.13
N PRO A 193 -6.13 20.46 -5.90
CA PRO A 193 -5.51 21.77 -5.69
C PRO A 193 -4.25 22.03 -6.52
N VAL A 194 -3.35 21.02 -6.66
CA VAL A 194 -2.14 21.15 -7.50
C VAL A 194 -2.39 20.99 -9.00
N LYS A 195 -3.66 20.88 -9.45
CA LYS A 195 -4.08 20.88 -10.86
C LYS A 195 -3.44 19.81 -11.74
N ARG A 196 -3.05 18.69 -11.18
CA ARG A 196 -2.60 17.51 -11.92
C ARG A 196 -2.96 16.23 -11.20
N LEU A 197 -3.07 15.12 -11.93
CA LEU A 197 -3.05 13.79 -11.34
C LEU A 197 -1.67 13.53 -10.70
N GLY A 198 -1.66 12.78 -9.61
CA GLY A 198 -0.43 12.24 -9.06
C GLY A 198 0.14 11.16 -9.98
N GLN A 199 1.46 10.99 -9.94
CA GLN A 199 2.17 9.93 -10.62
C GLN A 199 2.56 8.83 -9.61
N ALA A 200 2.76 7.60 -10.07
CA ALA A 200 3.25 6.51 -9.22
C ALA A 200 4.53 6.89 -8.45
N ALA A 201 5.42 7.66 -9.10
CA ALA A 201 6.65 8.18 -8.51
C ALA A 201 6.41 9.16 -7.34
N ASP A 202 5.31 9.93 -7.35
CA ASP A 202 4.97 10.83 -6.23
C ASP A 202 4.71 10.00 -4.96
N VAL A 203 4.03 8.87 -5.10
CA VAL A 203 3.73 7.96 -3.98
C VAL A 203 4.96 7.16 -3.57
N ALA A 204 5.72 6.64 -4.54
CA ALA A 204 6.92 5.85 -4.29
C ALA A 204 7.94 6.63 -3.45
N ARG A 205 8.18 7.92 -3.73
CA ARG A 205 9.05 8.77 -2.93
C ARG A 205 8.63 8.87 -1.46
N ALA A 206 7.33 8.98 -1.19
CA ALA A 206 6.81 9.03 0.17
C ALA A 206 6.95 7.67 0.88
N VAL A 207 6.71 6.57 0.17
CA VAL A 207 6.92 5.21 0.70
C VAL A 207 8.39 4.99 1.03
N LEU A 208 9.31 5.38 0.15
CA LEU A 208 10.75 5.23 0.37
C LEU A 208 11.27 6.14 1.47
N PHE A 209 10.67 7.32 1.68
CA PHE A 209 10.97 8.14 2.85
C PHE A 209 10.70 7.36 4.15
N PHE A 210 9.53 6.74 4.30
CA PHE A 210 9.24 5.91 5.48
C PHE A 210 10.06 4.62 5.55
N ALA A 211 10.46 4.06 4.41
CA ALA A 211 11.28 2.87 4.33
C ALA A 211 12.78 3.14 4.56
N HIS A 212 13.21 4.40 4.51
CA HIS A 212 14.62 4.76 4.65
C HIS A 212 15.16 4.45 6.05
N ARG A 213 16.41 3.96 6.09
CA ARG A 213 17.04 3.51 7.35
C ARG A 213 17.14 4.63 8.39
N ASP A 214 17.48 5.83 7.96
CA ASP A 214 17.73 6.96 8.85
C ASP A 214 16.47 7.61 9.43
N ASN A 215 15.28 7.26 8.90
CA ASN A 215 14.00 7.80 9.35
C ASN A 215 13.38 7.00 10.51
N GLY A 216 14.23 6.52 11.44
CA GLY A 216 13.81 5.70 12.57
C GLY A 216 13.01 6.43 13.66
N PHE A 217 12.93 7.77 13.61
CA PHE A 217 12.14 8.56 14.57
C PHE A 217 10.73 8.89 14.07
N VAL A 218 10.36 8.38 12.89
CA VAL A 218 9.02 8.58 12.29
C VAL A 218 8.26 7.26 12.33
N THR A 219 7.28 7.16 13.21
CA THR A 219 6.41 5.97 13.33
C THR A 219 4.97 6.35 13.68
N GLY A 220 3.99 5.52 13.32
CA GLY A 220 2.56 5.74 13.55
C GLY A 220 1.93 6.85 12.70
N GLN A 221 2.66 7.38 11.71
CA GLN A 221 2.23 8.53 10.93
C GLN A 221 1.43 8.15 9.68
N VAL A 222 0.57 9.07 9.25
CA VAL A 222 -0.18 8.98 8.00
C VAL A 222 0.19 10.16 7.13
N LEU A 223 0.81 9.88 5.97
CA LEU A 223 1.16 10.91 4.98
C LEU A 223 0.23 10.83 3.77
N TYR A 224 -0.56 11.88 3.59
CA TYR A 224 -1.40 12.02 2.39
C TYR A 224 -0.57 12.51 1.20
N VAL A 225 -0.53 11.72 0.13
CA VAL A 225 0.10 12.08 -1.15
C VAL A 225 -1.02 12.29 -2.17
N CYS A 226 -1.69 13.42 -2.09
CA CYS A 226 -2.98 13.62 -2.73
C CYS A 226 -3.16 14.96 -3.45
N GLY A 227 -2.09 15.74 -3.58
CA GLY A 227 -2.16 17.06 -4.21
C GLY A 227 -3.06 18.06 -3.49
N GLY A 228 -3.29 17.88 -2.17
CA GLY A 228 -4.13 18.75 -1.35
C GLY A 228 -5.60 18.32 -1.22
N THR A 229 -6.04 17.23 -1.89
CA THR A 229 -7.45 16.79 -1.84
C THR A 229 -7.93 16.26 -0.48
N SER A 230 -7.03 16.06 0.48
CA SER A 230 -7.34 15.70 1.87
C SER A 230 -7.51 16.92 2.80
N VAL A 231 -7.11 18.10 2.34
CA VAL A 231 -7.29 19.36 3.06
C VAL A 231 -8.58 20.00 2.56
N GLY A 232 -9.38 20.64 3.40
CA GLY A 232 -10.71 21.13 3.04
C GLY A 232 -10.75 21.98 1.76
N THR A 233 -11.87 21.90 1.06
CA THR A 233 -12.14 22.61 -0.21
C THR A 233 -13.09 23.79 -0.02
N LEU A 234 -13.02 24.51 1.09
CA LEU A 234 -13.83 25.70 1.27
C LEU A 234 -13.40 26.76 0.24
N THR A 235 -14.20 26.97 -0.78
CA THR A 235 -14.08 28.11 -1.70
C THR A 235 -14.88 29.26 -1.08
N LEU A 236 -14.18 30.30 -0.63
CA LEU A 236 -14.78 31.56 -0.20
C LEU A 236 -15.11 32.41 -1.41
#